data_dfe793b683e6126b25c05efd70dfe231
#
_entry.id   dfe793b683e6126b25c05efd70dfe231
#
_cell.length_a   1.000
_cell.length_b   1.000
_cell.length_c   1.000
_cell.angle_alpha   90.00
_cell.angle_beta   90.00
_cell.angle_gamma   90.00
#
_symmetry.space_group_name_H-M   'P 1'
#
loop_
_entity.id
_entity.type
_entity.pdbx_description
1 polymer ?
#
loop_
_entity_poly.entity_id
_entity_poly.type
_entity_poly.pdbx_seq_one_letter_code
_entity_poly.pdbx_strand_id
1 'polypeptide(L)'
;MLALVDANNMYVSCERVFSPRLRGRPVVVLSSNDGACIARSNEAKALGVKMAQPWFQVRHLEKTQGLIAVSANFELYGDMSSRMMAIEARYAPRQEVYSIDESFLDFEGVRGDLVVLCRDMRAAIWREVGLPTCVGLGPTKTLAKFANHVAKESERKPGAYPRRLAQICNVGAVGQAELEELFAATEVGNIWGVGRRITTKLNESGIRTVLDLVRSDAATLRKQFSVVLEKTLLELRGVSCMALDDEPAGRQQILVSRSFGKAVTSVDGIVEAVSEFAARAAEKLRQQGSMAGAVNVFFTTSPFRKDDRQHEANVTIPLVRPTADTRHLVGAAAGAVHRLYRPGFNYAKAGVMLMDLQDAGAQQAELDLFGDVEPSSPDAPSPGRAKLMAAMDTLNRRFGRDSVRVASQTAVSNGAETRSWSVKQERRTPRYTTRWEEMPKVRC
;
A
#
# COMPACT_ATOMS: atom_id res chain seq x y z
N MET A 1 4.87 21.21 15.92
CA MET A 1 3.66 21.31 15.08
C MET A 1 3.82 20.37 13.92
N LEU A 2 2.86 19.47 13.73
CA LEU A 2 2.90 18.50 12.63
C LEU A 2 2.02 18.97 11.46
N ALA A 3 2.45 18.68 10.24
CA ALA A 3 1.61 18.78 9.06
C ALA A 3 1.46 17.42 8.40
N LEU A 4 0.29 17.12 7.85
CA LEU A 4 0.08 16.07 6.88
C LEU A 4 -0.06 16.70 5.49
N VAL A 5 0.81 16.32 4.57
CA VAL A 5 0.68 16.65 3.15
C VAL A 5 0.13 15.44 2.42
N ASP A 6 -0.87 15.65 1.55
CA ASP A 6 -1.55 14.55 0.85
C ASP A 6 -1.86 14.97 -0.59
N ALA A 7 -1.45 14.15 -1.54
CA ALA A 7 -1.73 14.36 -2.96
C ALA A 7 -3.18 13.98 -3.31
N ASN A 8 -3.94 14.97 -3.77
CA ASN A 8 -5.35 14.79 -4.11
C ASN A 8 -5.54 13.81 -5.27
N ASN A 9 -6.25 12.68 -5.03
CA ASN A 9 -6.52 11.65 -6.04
C ASN A 9 -5.25 11.18 -6.74
N MET A 10 -4.17 10.95 -6.02
CA MET A 10 -2.79 10.77 -6.45
C MET A 10 -2.64 10.07 -7.81
N TYR A 11 -3.12 8.85 -7.99
CA TYR A 11 -2.93 8.09 -9.23
C TYR A 11 -3.59 8.76 -10.44
N VAL A 12 -4.81 9.28 -10.26
CA VAL A 12 -5.48 10.03 -11.35
C VAL A 12 -4.73 11.33 -11.64
N SER A 13 -4.20 12.00 -10.61
CA SER A 13 -3.43 13.23 -10.78
C SER A 13 -2.12 12.96 -11.52
N CYS A 14 -1.41 11.88 -11.24
CA CYS A 14 -0.24 11.45 -12.01
C CYS A 14 -0.58 11.25 -13.50
N GLU A 15 -1.68 10.57 -13.81
CA GLU A 15 -2.12 10.40 -15.21
C GLU A 15 -2.45 11.73 -15.89
N ARG A 16 -3.05 12.67 -15.17
CA ARG A 16 -3.40 14.01 -15.66
C ARG A 16 -2.19 14.90 -15.94
N VAL A 17 -1.06 14.66 -15.28
CA VAL A 17 0.21 15.37 -15.57
C VAL A 17 0.65 15.11 -17.01
N PHE A 18 0.67 13.83 -17.42
CA PHE A 18 1.14 13.40 -18.75
C PHE A 18 0.04 13.37 -19.80
N SER A 19 -1.23 13.42 -19.40
CA SER A 19 -2.37 13.43 -20.32
C SER A 19 -3.37 14.52 -19.92
N PRO A 20 -3.10 15.80 -20.28
CA PRO A 20 -3.98 16.94 -19.94
C PRO A 20 -5.43 16.79 -20.41
N ARG A 21 -5.68 16.01 -21.46
CA ARG A 21 -7.02 15.66 -21.95
C ARG A 21 -7.91 14.94 -20.91
N LEU A 22 -7.32 14.41 -19.83
CA LEU A 22 -8.04 13.77 -18.72
C LEU A 22 -8.53 14.78 -17.67
N ARG A 23 -8.11 16.05 -17.77
CA ARG A 23 -8.56 17.09 -16.83
C ARG A 23 -10.05 17.39 -17.03
N GLY A 24 -10.77 17.57 -15.93
CA GLY A 24 -12.21 17.82 -15.94
C GLY A 24 -13.07 16.62 -16.38
N ARG A 25 -12.47 15.47 -16.67
CA ARG A 25 -13.19 14.26 -17.07
C ARG A 25 -13.28 13.25 -15.92
N PRO A 26 -14.35 12.43 -15.87
CA PRO A 26 -14.43 11.33 -14.91
C PRO A 26 -13.40 10.25 -15.27
N VAL A 27 -12.42 10.03 -14.38
CA VAL A 27 -11.32 9.08 -14.56
C VAL A 27 -11.22 8.17 -13.37
N VAL A 28 -10.99 6.87 -13.61
CA VAL A 28 -10.66 5.88 -12.60
C VAL A 28 -9.36 5.17 -12.95
N VAL A 29 -8.58 4.82 -11.93
CA VAL A 29 -7.43 3.92 -12.07
C VAL A 29 -7.83 2.56 -11.55
N LEU A 30 -7.56 1.53 -12.34
CA LEU A 30 -7.92 0.15 -12.05
C LEU A 30 -6.76 -0.57 -11.37
N SER A 31 -7.07 -1.47 -10.45
CA SER A 31 -6.10 -2.35 -9.79
C SER A 31 -5.48 -3.36 -10.76
N SER A 32 -4.61 -4.24 -10.25
CA SER A 32 -4.10 -5.39 -11.02
C SER A 32 -5.25 -6.16 -11.67
N ASN A 33 -5.03 -6.61 -12.91
CA ASN A 33 -6.03 -7.28 -13.76
C ASN A 33 -7.24 -6.42 -14.12
N ASP A 34 -7.12 -5.11 -14.04
CA ASP A 34 -8.22 -4.17 -14.27
C ASP A 34 -9.49 -4.50 -13.46
N GLY A 35 -9.29 -5.06 -12.24
CA GLY A 35 -10.35 -5.67 -11.47
C GLY A 35 -11.24 -4.71 -10.69
N ALA A 36 -10.68 -3.66 -10.09
CA ALA A 36 -11.40 -2.73 -9.21
C ALA A 36 -10.86 -1.31 -9.30
N CYS A 37 -11.70 -0.32 -8.99
CA CYS A 37 -11.34 1.11 -9.01
C CYS A 37 -10.55 1.47 -7.74
N ILE A 38 -9.22 1.63 -7.84
CA ILE A 38 -8.34 1.98 -6.71
C ILE A 38 -8.04 3.47 -6.58
N ALA A 39 -8.30 4.26 -7.61
CA ALA A 39 -8.33 5.71 -7.54
C ALA A 39 -9.43 6.27 -8.43
N ARG A 40 -9.92 7.45 -8.09
CA ARG A 40 -11.06 8.10 -8.77
C ARG A 40 -10.86 9.59 -8.77
N SER A 41 -11.12 10.24 -9.90
CA SER A 41 -11.24 11.69 -9.96
C SER A 41 -12.49 12.19 -9.20
N ASN A 42 -12.56 13.48 -8.92
CA ASN A 42 -13.74 14.06 -8.27
C ASN A 42 -14.99 13.91 -9.14
N GLU A 43 -14.83 14.03 -10.46
CA GLU A 43 -15.90 13.81 -11.43
C GLU A 43 -16.39 12.36 -11.41
N ALA A 44 -15.50 11.38 -11.27
CA ALA A 44 -15.88 9.97 -11.14
C ALA A 44 -16.56 9.67 -9.79
N LYS A 45 -16.15 10.37 -8.71
CA LYS A 45 -16.84 10.29 -7.41
C LYS A 45 -18.25 10.87 -7.50
N ALA A 46 -18.45 11.97 -8.26
CA ALA A 46 -19.77 12.57 -8.49
C ALA A 46 -20.71 11.64 -9.28
N LEU A 47 -20.17 10.78 -10.15
CA LEU A 47 -20.93 9.69 -10.82
C LEU A 47 -21.28 8.51 -9.89
N GLY A 48 -20.93 8.58 -8.59
CA GLY A 48 -21.24 7.53 -7.62
C GLY A 48 -20.25 6.34 -7.61
N VAL A 49 -19.14 6.40 -8.35
CA VAL A 49 -18.13 5.33 -8.32
C VAL A 49 -17.49 5.25 -6.93
N LYS A 50 -17.56 4.07 -6.29
CA LYS A 50 -17.03 3.84 -4.93
C LYS A 50 -15.58 3.34 -4.96
N MET A 51 -14.84 3.55 -3.85
CA MET A 51 -13.51 2.98 -3.67
C MET A 51 -13.58 1.45 -3.66
N ALA A 52 -12.61 0.80 -4.29
CA ALA A 52 -12.53 -0.65 -4.46
C ALA A 52 -13.74 -1.28 -5.18
N GLN A 53 -14.59 -0.48 -5.82
CA GLN A 53 -15.72 -1.01 -6.59
C GLN A 53 -15.22 -1.84 -7.77
N PRO A 54 -15.74 -3.07 -7.96
CA PRO A 54 -15.39 -3.91 -9.09
C PRO A 54 -15.66 -3.21 -10.43
N TRP A 55 -14.67 -3.24 -11.33
CA TRP A 55 -14.78 -2.56 -12.61
C TRP A 55 -15.97 -3.00 -13.46
N PHE A 56 -16.30 -4.29 -13.44
CA PHE A 56 -17.42 -4.82 -14.20
C PHE A 56 -18.77 -4.19 -13.83
N GLN A 57 -18.91 -3.68 -12.60
CA GLN A 57 -20.15 -3.03 -12.13
C GLN A 57 -20.31 -1.60 -12.66
N VAL A 58 -19.22 -0.92 -13.00
CA VAL A 58 -19.23 0.49 -13.41
C VAL A 58 -18.77 0.73 -14.84
N ARG A 59 -18.31 -0.30 -15.55
CA ARG A 59 -17.81 -0.17 -16.94
C ARG A 59 -18.84 0.38 -17.92
N HIS A 60 -20.15 0.21 -17.64
CA HIS A 60 -21.21 0.75 -18.47
C HIS A 60 -21.18 2.29 -18.50
N LEU A 61 -20.63 2.95 -17.47
CA LEU A 61 -20.46 4.40 -17.39
C LEU A 61 -19.46 4.94 -18.44
N GLU A 62 -18.60 4.09 -19.05
CA GLU A 62 -17.75 4.50 -20.18
C GLU A 62 -18.62 4.99 -21.35
N LYS A 63 -19.67 4.25 -21.67
CA LYS A 63 -20.58 4.57 -22.79
C LYS A 63 -21.62 5.62 -22.42
N THR A 64 -22.12 5.62 -21.19
CA THR A 64 -23.26 6.45 -20.79
C THR A 64 -22.86 7.80 -20.20
N GLN A 65 -21.67 7.90 -19.57
CA GLN A 65 -21.23 9.08 -18.81
C GLN A 65 -19.80 9.52 -19.17
N GLY A 66 -19.18 8.89 -20.17
CA GLY A 66 -17.81 9.23 -20.59
C GLY A 66 -16.73 8.93 -19.54
N LEU A 67 -16.98 7.97 -18.64
CA LEU A 67 -15.98 7.51 -17.67
C LEU A 67 -14.78 6.94 -18.41
N ILE A 68 -13.58 7.35 -18.01
CA ILE A 68 -12.32 6.85 -18.56
C ILE A 68 -11.66 5.95 -17.52
N ALA A 69 -11.27 4.75 -17.93
CA ALA A 69 -10.53 3.83 -17.10
C ALA A 69 -9.09 3.66 -17.64
N VAL A 70 -8.11 3.71 -16.74
CA VAL A 70 -6.70 3.40 -17.00
C VAL A 70 -6.24 2.30 -16.05
N SER A 71 -5.36 1.41 -16.51
CA SER A 71 -4.73 0.41 -15.63
C SER A 71 -3.67 1.07 -14.75
N ALA A 72 -3.50 0.58 -13.51
CA ALA A 72 -2.51 1.13 -12.60
C ALA A 72 -1.09 1.06 -13.17
N ASN A 73 -0.39 2.20 -13.14
CA ASN A 73 1.00 2.37 -13.55
C ASN A 73 1.87 2.66 -12.30
N PHE A 74 2.02 1.64 -11.44
CA PHE A 74 2.68 1.81 -10.14
C PHE A 74 4.13 2.30 -10.23
N GLU A 75 4.83 2.02 -11.33
CA GLU A 75 6.19 2.52 -11.55
C GLU A 75 6.18 4.05 -11.70
N LEU A 76 5.26 4.58 -12.51
CA LEU A 76 5.05 6.02 -12.65
C LEU A 76 4.64 6.66 -11.32
N TYR A 77 3.67 6.06 -10.62
CA TYR A 77 3.15 6.64 -9.38
C TYR A 77 4.21 6.66 -8.27
N GLY A 78 5.05 5.62 -8.21
CA GLY A 78 6.18 5.57 -7.27
C GLY A 78 7.23 6.65 -7.53
N ASP A 79 7.59 6.89 -8.80
CA ASP A 79 8.53 7.96 -9.16
C ASP A 79 7.96 9.35 -8.86
N MET A 80 6.69 9.60 -9.21
CA MET A 80 6.02 10.87 -8.91
C MET A 80 5.90 11.12 -7.41
N SER A 81 5.62 10.07 -6.62
CA SER A 81 5.64 10.11 -5.16
C SER A 81 7.02 10.52 -4.64
N SER A 82 8.07 9.85 -5.08
CA SER A 82 9.45 10.14 -4.63
C SER A 82 9.85 11.59 -4.92
N ARG A 83 9.45 12.12 -6.07
CA ARG A 83 9.69 13.54 -6.42
C ARG A 83 8.93 14.50 -5.50
N MET A 84 7.67 14.20 -5.20
CA MET A 84 6.84 14.98 -4.27
C MET A 84 7.47 14.98 -2.87
N MET A 85 7.80 13.80 -2.34
CA MET A 85 8.42 13.65 -1.01
C MET A 85 9.77 14.39 -0.92
N ALA A 86 10.59 14.39 -1.98
CA ALA A 86 11.85 15.12 -2.05
C ALA A 86 11.65 16.65 -2.02
N ILE A 87 10.55 17.16 -2.56
CA ILE A 87 10.20 18.58 -2.44
C ILE A 87 9.78 18.92 -1.02
N GLU A 88 8.90 18.11 -0.43
CA GLU A 88 8.41 18.29 0.93
C GLU A 88 9.53 18.33 1.96
N ALA A 89 10.54 17.45 1.81
CA ALA A 89 11.72 17.38 2.67
C ALA A 89 12.54 18.70 2.70
N ARG A 90 12.36 19.62 1.73
CA ARG A 90 13.02 20.93 1.74
C ARG A 90 12.39 21.94 2.70
N TYR A 91 11.18 21.65 3.18
CA TYR A 91 10.37 22.60 3.95
C TYR A 91 10.30 22.28 5.45
N ALA A 92 10.72 21.07 5.85
CA ALA A 92 10.65 20.66 7.25
C ALA A 92 11.95 19.95 7.69
N PRO A 93 12.38 20.10 8.93
CA PRO A 93 13.57 19.42 9.45
C PRO A 93 13.42 17.90 9.54
N ARG A 94 12.19 17.41 9.72
CA ARG A 94 11.89 15.96 9.80
C ARG A 94 10.68 15.61 8.94
N GLN A 95 10.75 14.47 8.27
CA GLN A 95 9.70 13.93 7.42
C GLN A 95 9.50 12.43 7.69
N GLU A 96 8.26 12.01 7.82
CA GLU A 96 7.86 10.61 7.80
C GLU A 96 7.02 10.35 6.54
N VAL A 97 7.54 9.55 5.60
CA VAL A 97 6.79 9.09 4.44
C VAL A 97 5.81 8.01 4.90
N TYR A 98 4.55 8.39 5.09
CA TYR A 98 3.51 7.51 5.63
C TYR A 98 2.91 6.58 4.57
N SER A 99 2.71 7.08 3.36
CA SER A 99 2.19 6.30 2.23
C SER A 99 2.76 6.82 0.89
N ILE A 100 2.26 6.29 -0.23
CA ILE A 100 2.65 6.75 -1.57
C ILE A 100 2.17 8.19 -1.88
N ASP A 101 1.17 8.67 -1.17
CA ASP A 101 0.49 9.96 -1.40
C ASP A 101 0.44 10.86 -0.17
N GLU A 102 0.93 10.40 0.98
CA GLU A 102 0.90 11.14 2.24
C GLU A 102 2.25 11.14 2.95
N SER A 103 2.66 12.28 3.48
CA SER A 103 3.76 12.37 4.44
C SER A 103 3.43 13.29 5.61
N PHE A 104 3.99 12.97 6.79
CA PHE A 104 4.00 13.87 7.93
C PHE A 104 5.29 14.69 7.92
N LEU A 105 5.16 15.97 8.20
CA LEU A 105 6.26 16.92 8.36
C LEU A 105 6.22 17.47 9.79
N ASP A 106 7.38 17.51 10.44
CA ASP A 106 7.51 18.17 11.72
C ASP A 106 8.15 19.54 11.54
N PHE A 107 7.42 20.55 11.95
CA PHE A 107 7.85 21.95 11.92
C PHE A 107 8.40 22.43 13.26
N GLU A 108 8.88 21.52 14.12
CA GLU A 108 9.54 21.92 15.36
C GLU A 108 10.75 22.79 15.03
N GLY A 109 10.86 23.96 15.71
CA GLY A 109 11.94 24.92 15.49
C GLY A 109 11.78 25.80 14.25
N VAL A 110 10.82 25.54 13.36
CA VAL A 110 10.56 26.39 12.19
C VAL A 110 9.86 27.67 12.62
N ARG A 111 10.43 28.82 12.23
CA ARG A 111 9.90 30.15 12.54
C ARG A 111 9.05 30.69 11.39
N GLY A 112 8.07 31.51 11.73
CA GLY A 112 7.20 32.20 10.76
C GLY A 112 5.81 31.60 10.66
N ASP A 113 5.04 32.04 9.68
CA ASP A 113 3.67 31.56 9.43
C ASP A 113 3.72 30.24 8.65
N LEU A 114 3.33 29.14 9.33
CA LEU A 114 3.31 27.81 8.74
C LEU A 114 2.28 27.66 7.62
N VAL A 115 1.22 28.46 7.59
CA VAL A 115 0.23 28.44 6.49
C VAL A 115 0.86 29.03 5.22
N VAL A 116 1.65 30.09 5.34
CA VAL A 116 2.40 30.67 4.23
C VAL A 116 3.44 29.66 3.71
N LEU A 117 4.21 29.06 4.61
CA LEU A 117 5.21 28.05 4.27
C LEU A 117 4.56 26.84 3.53
N CYS A 118 3.43 26.34 4.02
CA CYS A 118 2.70 25.26 3.36
C CYS A 118 2.12 25.66 2.00
N ARG A 119 1.74 26.94 1.83
CA ARG A 119 1.30 27.47 0.53
C ARG A 119 2.44 27.46 -0.48
N ASP A 120 3.61 27.90 -0.07
CA ASP A 120 4.82 27.92 -0.92
C ASP A 120 5.25 26.50 -1.29
N MET A 121 5.23 25.57 -0.32
CA MET A 121 5.49 24.13 -0.57
C MET A 121 4.51 23.55 -1.58
N ARG A 122 3.20 23.79 -1.42
CA ARG A 122 2.18 23.34 -2.38
C ARG A 122 2.40 23.91 -3.78
N ALA A 123 2.76 25.19 -3.86
CA ALA A 123 3.09 25.84 -5.14
C ALA A 123 4.34 25.24 -5.79
N ALA A 124 5.36 24.87 -5.00
CA ALA A 124 6.55 24.17 -5.48
C ALA A 124 6.20 22.76 -6.01
N ILE A 125 5.42 21.98 -5.27
CA ILE A 125 4.96 20.63 -5.70
C ILE A 125 4.17 20.75 -7.02
N TRP A 126 3.25 21.71 -7.12
CA TRP A 126 2.49 21.92 -8.34
C TRP A 126 3.37 22.32 -9.52
N ARG A 127 4.32 23.22 -9.34
CA ARG A 127 5.22 23.72 -10.39
C ARG A 127 6.20 22.64 -10.86
N GLU A 128 6.78 21.87 -9.92
CA GLU A 128 7.87 20.95 -10.21
C GLU A 128 7.39 19.53 -10.57
N VAL A 129 6.23 19.10 -10.03
CA VAL A 129 5.69 17.74 -10.23
C VAL A 129 4.29 17.73 -10.83
N GLY A 130 3.54 18.83 -10.72
CA GLY A 130 2.19 18.96 -11.26
C GLY A 130 1.12 18.25 -10.42
N LEU A 131 1.41 17.88 -9.17
CA LEU A 131 0.47 17.22 -8.28
C LEU A 131 -0.28 18.23 -7.40
N PRO A 132 -1.62 18.20 -7.38
CA PRO A 132 -2.40 18.99 -6.44
C PRO A 132 -2.35 18.35 -5.05
N THR A 133 -2.05 19.14 -4.01
CA THR A 133 -1.95 18.67 -2.63
C THR A 133 -2.87 19.44 -1.70
N CYS A 134 -3.31 18.83 -0.60
CA CYS A 134 -3.88 19.48 0.57
C CYS A 134 -2.97 19.29 1.78
N VAL A 135 -2.98 20.25 2.70
CA VAL A 135 -2.18 20.23 3.91
C VAL A 135 -3.06 20.44 5.14
N GLY A 136 -2.90 19.57 6.12
CA GLY A 136 -3.52 19.71 7.43
C GLY A 136 -2.45 19.89 8.51
N LEU A 137 -2.55 20.97 9.29
CA LEU A 137 -1.65 21.27 10.40
C LEU A 137 -2.37 21.03 11.74
N GLY A 138 -1.67 20.40 12.67
CA GLY A 138 -2.16 20.13 14.01
C GLY A 138 -1.04 19.75 14.99
N PRO A 139 -1.27 19.85 16.30
CA PRO A 139 -0.27 19.51 17.31
C PRO A 139 0.03 17.98 17.39
N THR A 140 -0.84 17.15 16.85
CA THR A 140 -0.70 15.69 16.83
C THR A 140 -0.93 15.12 15.43
N LYS A 141 -0.49 13.89 15.17
CA LYS A 141 -0.72 13.20 13.88
C LYS A 141 -2.21 13.08 13.54
N THR A 142 -3.05 12.73 14.53
CA THR A 142 -4.50 12.60 14.30
C THR A 142 -5.14 13.94 14.01
N LEU A 143 -4.74 15.01 14.69
CA LEU A 143 -5.24 16.36 14.39
C LEU A 143 -4.75 16.87 13.03
N ALA A 144 -3.51 16.58 12.63
CA ALA A 144 -3.03 16.93 11.30
C ALA A 144 -3.82 16.18 10.19
N LYS A 145 -4.15 14.89 10.40
CA LYS A 145 -5.02 14.13 9.47
C LYS A 145 -6.45 14.67 9.46
N PHE A 146 -7.01 15.02 10.61
CA PHE A 146 -8.31 15.67 10.71
C PHE A 146 -8.33 17.00 9.96
N ALA A 147 -7.33 17.85 10.17
CA ALA A 147 -7.18 19.12 9.45
C ALA A 147 -7.09 18.92 7.93
N ASN A 148 -6.36 17.90 7.48
CA ASN A 148 -6.27 17.55 6.05
C ASN A 148 -7.65 17.11 5.50
N HIS A 149 -8.41 16.32 6.26
CA HIS A 149 -9.80 15.98 5.91
C HIS A 149 -10.66 17.24 5.73
N VAL A 150 -10.61 18.17 6.67
CA VAL A 150 -11.32 19.45 6.59
C VAL A 150 -10.89 20.24 5.35
N ALA A 151 -9.57 20.35 5.09
CA ALA A 151 -9.03 21.07 3.94
C ALA A 151 -9.55 20.51 2.60
N LYS A 152 -9.60 19.17 2.47
CA LYS A 152 -10.12 18.48 1.28
C LYS A 152 -11.62 18.65 1.09
N GLU A 153 -12.40 18.50 2.18
CA GLU A 153 -13.86 18.57 2.09
C GLU A 153 -14.35 20.02 1.90
N SER A 154 -13.65 21.02 2.49
CA SER A 154 -13.92 22.45 2.24
C SER A 154 -13.82 22.81 0.76
N GLU A 155 -12.87 22.21 0.03
CA GLU A 155 -12.70 22.42 -1.41
C GLU A 155 -13.75 21.64 -2.22
N ARG A 156 -14.00 20.38 -1.83
CA ARG A 156 -14.79 19.42 -2.61
C ARG A 156 -16.30 19.56 -2.40
N LYS A 157 -16.74 19.90 -1.18
CA LYS A 157 -18.14 20.00 -0.80
C LYS A 157 -18.43 21.40 -0.23
N PRO A 158 -18.85 22.35 -1.07
CA PRO A 158 -19.20 23.68 -0.60
C PRO A 158 -20.26 23.62 0.51
N GLY A 159 -20.00 24.31 1.62
CA GLY A 159 -20.88 24.34 2.80
C GLY A 159 -20.62 23.27 3.86
N ALA A 160 -19.79 22.24 3.60
CA ALA A 160 -19.43 21.26 4.63
C ALA A 160 -18.54 21.88 5.73
N TYR A 161 -17.61 22.76 5.34
CA TYR A 161 -16.70 23.48 6.24
C TYR A 161 -16.42 24.89 5.71
N PRO A 162 -15.87 25.82 6.52
CA PRO A 162 -15.52 27.15 6.09
C PRO A 162 -14.54 27.15 4.90
N ARG A 163 -14.89 27.84 3.80
CA ARG A 163 -14.09 27.84 2.56
C ARG A 163 -12.65 28.36 2.75
N ARG A 164 -12.39 29.18 3.76
CA ARG A 164 -11.05 29.67 4.10
C ARG A 164 -10.08 28.55 4.53
N LEU A 165 -10.61 27.39 4.96
CA LEU A 165 -9.83 26.22 5.35
C LEU A 165 -9.54 25.29 4.16
N ALA A 166 -10.03 25.62 2.96
CA ALA A 166 -9.79 24.81 1.76
C ALA A 166 -8.29 24.76 1.42
N GLN A 167 -7.83 23.58 1.03
CA GLN A 167 -6.44 23.29 0.62
C GLN A 167 -5.42 23.32 1.76
N ILE A 168 -5.53 24.23 2.74
CA ILE A 168 -4.67 24.28 3.92
C ILE A 168 -5.56 24.58 5.13
N CYS A 169 -5.57 23.66 6.08
CA CYS A 169 -6.27 23.83 7.34
C CYS A 169 -5.28 23.72 8.50
N ASN A 170 -5.21 24.74 9.36
CA ASN A 170 -4.40 24.72 10.56
C ASN A 170 -5.31 24.72 11.81
N VAL A 171 -5.58 23.52 12.34
CA VAL A 171 -6.41 23.41 13.56
C VAL A 171 -5.68 23.85 14.84
N GLY A 172 -4.36 24.00 14.80
CA GLY A 172 -3.60 24.58 15.91
C GLY A 172 -3.71 26.11 16.01
N ALA A 173 -4.24 26.77 14.97
CA ALA A 173 -4.43 28.22 14.94
C ALA A 173 -5.90 28.65 15.03
N VAL A 174 -6.86 27.71 15.01
CA VAL A 174 -8.28 28.02 15.22
C VAL A 174 -8.61 28.08 16.70
N GLY A 175 -9.60 28.90 17.07
CA GLY A 175 -10.08 28.97 18.46
C GLY A 175 -10.81 27.68 18.87
N GLN A 176 -10.90 27.46 20.18
CA GLN A 176 -11.54 26.24 20.73
C GLN A 176 -12.99 26.08 20.25
N ALA A 177 -13.77 27.14 20.21
CA ALA A 177 -15.15 27.07 19.75
C ALA A 177 -15.26 26.65 18.29
N GLU A 178 -14.42 27.20 17.42
CA GLU A 178 -14.39 26.79 16.00
C GLU A 178 -13.93 25.36 15.83
N LEU A 179 -12.93 24.90 16.61
CA LEU A 179 -12.49 23.51 16.56
C LEU A 179 -13.63 22.56 16.96
N GLU A 180 -14.42 22.90 17.97
CA GLU A 180 -15.60 22.14 18.37
C GLU A 180 -16.69 22.12 17.27
N GLU A 181 -16.89 23.23 16.56
CA GLU A 181 -17.79 23.25 15.39
C GLU A 181 -17.32 22.32 14.29
N LEU A 182 -16.01 22.32 13.98
CA LEU A 182 -15.43 21.38 13.00
C LEU A 182 -15.59 19.93 13.44
N PHE A 183 -15.40 19.62 14.72
CA PHE A 183 -15.62 18.30 15.29
C PHE A 183 -17.10 17.88 15.22
N ALA A 184 -18.02 18.79 15.53
CA ALA A 184 -19.45 18.51 15.47
C ALA A 184 -19.95 18.26 14.03
N ALA A 185 -19.36 18.95 13.04
CA ALA A 185 -19.68 18.78 11.63
C ALA A 185 -19.08 17.49 11.01
N THR A 186 -18.21 16.77 11.73
CA THR A 186 -17.50 15.62 11.20
C THR A 186 -18.03 14.33 11.81
N GLU A 187 -18.48 13.36 10.95
CA GLU A 187 -18.85 12.03 11.40
C GLU A 187 -17.64 11.29 11.97
N VAL A 188 -17.83 10.55 13.06
CA VAL A 188 -16.78 9.80 13.76
C VAL A 188 -16.06 8.78 12.86
N GLY A 189 -16.75 8.22 11.88
CA GLY A 189 -16.19 7.28 10.90
C GLY A 189 -15.18 7.88 9.94
N ASN A 190 -15.04 9.22 9.89
CA ASN A 190 -14.04 9.91 9.08
C ASN A 190 -12.70 10.11 9.80
N ILE A 191 -12.61 9.71 11.09
CA ILE A 191 -11.38 9.81 11.86
C ILE A 191 -10.43 8.66 11.55
N TRP A 192 -9.17 8.99 11.45
CA TRP A 192 -8.09 8.03 11.26
C TRP A 192 -8.09 6.97 12.37
N GLY A 193 -8.05 5.69 11.96
CA GLY A 193 -8.13 4.55 12.87
C GLY A 193 -9.55 4.10 13.21
N VAL A 194 -10.60 4.87 12.83
CA VAL A 194 -12.00 4.49 13.04
C VAL A 194 -12.55 3.83 11.77
N GLY A 195 -12.39 2.51 11.69
CA GLY A 195 -12.91 1.70 10.58
C GLY A 195 -14.40 1.39 10.72
N ARG A 196 -15.02 0.88 9.64
CA ARG A 196 -16.48 0.61 9.55
C ARG A 196 -17.08 -0.11 10.77
N ARG A 197 -16.40 -1.16 11.27
CA ARG A 197 -16.89 -1.92 12.45
C ARG A 197 -16.89 -1.08 13.72
N ILE A 198 -15.86 -0.25 13.91
CA ILE A 198 -15.75 0.65 15.06
C ILE A 198 -16.80 1.73 14.94
N THR A 199 -16.99 2.33 13.76
CA THR A 199 -18.03 3.33 13.48
C THR A 199 -19.41 2.82 13.87
N THR A 200 -19.78 1.60 13.45
CA THR A 200 -21.08 1.00 13.80
C THR A 200 -21.27 0.91 15.31
N LYS A 201 -20.27 0.37 16.04
CA LYS A 201 -20.32 0.25 17.51
C LYS A 201 -20.37 1.61 18.23
N LEU A 202 -19.60 2.59 17.75
CA LEU A 202 -19.63 3.95 18.30
C LEU A 202 -21.02 4.58 18.13
N ASN A 203 -21.62 4.45 16.95
CA ASN A 203 -22.96 4.96 16.67
C ASN A 203 -24.02 4.30 17.53
N GLU A 204 -23.92 3.00 17.79
CA GLU A 204 -24.78 2.23 18.71
C GLU A 204 -24.64 2.75 20.15
N SER A 205 -23.46 3.23 20.54
CA SER A 205 -23.18 3.85 21.84
C SER A 205 -23.52 5.36 21.90
N GLY A 206 -24.15 5.91 20.85
CA GLY A 206 -24.54 7.33 20.78
C GLY A 206 -23.42 8.28 20.34
N ILE A 207 -22.21 7.78 20.03
CA ILE A 207 -21.07 8.57 19.56
C ILE A 207 -21.11 8.61 18.02
N ARG A 208 -21.61 9.72 17.47
CA ARG A 208 -21.84 9.90 16.02
C ARG A 208 -20.84 10.85 15.38
N THR A 209 -20.46 11.88 16.12
CA THR A 209 -19.55 12.94 15.65
C THR A 209 -18.18 12.82 16.32
N VAL A 210 -17.19 13.52 15.75
CA VAL A 210 -15.88 13.66 16.38
C VAL A 210 -15.98 14.37 17.70
N LEU A 211 -16.90 15.33 17.84
CA LEU A 211 -17.13 16.04 19.10
C LEU A 211 -17.65 15.09 20.19
N ASP A 212 -18.56 14.18 19.86
CA ASP A 212 -19.05 13.17 20.81
C ASP A 212 -17.89 12.29 21.26
N LEU A 213 -17.02 11.87 20.32
CA LEU A 213 -15.83 11.07 20.65
C LEU A 213 -14.88 11.85 21.58
N VAL A 214 -14.58 13.11 21.27
CA VAL A 214 -13.68 13.96 22.08
C VAL A 214 -14.23 14.18 23.48
N ARG A 215 -15.55 14.23 23.68
CA ARG A 215 -16.21 14.37 24.99
C ARG A 215 -16.36 13.06 25.75
N SER A 216 -16.08 11.91 25.13
CA SER A 216 -16.21 10.59 25.74
C SER A 216 -15.13 10.33 26.82
N ASP A 217 -15.41 9.44 27.77
CA ASP A 217 -14.44 9.00 28.77
C ASP A 217 -13.39 8.05 28.17
N ALA A 218 -12.11 8.38 28.35
CA ALA A 218 -10.99 7.63 27.77
C ALA A 218 -10.90 6.19 28.32
N ALA A 219 -11.12 6.00 29.62
CA ALA A 219 -11.04 4.68 30.24
C ALA A 219 -12.16 3.75 29.76
N THR A 220 -13.35 4.30 29.58
CA THR A 220 -14.50 3.58 29.02
C THR A 220 -14.23 3.16 27.57
N LEU A 221 -13.70 4.05 26.73
CA LEU A 221 -13.34 3.73 25.35
C LEU A 221 -12.26 2.64 25.26
N ARG A 222 -11.23 2.72 26.11
CA ARG A 222 -10.21 1.68 26.20
C ARG A 222 -10.80 0.31 26.55
N LYS A 223 -11.70 0.27 27.53
CA LYS A 223 -12.34 -0.99 28.00
C LYS A 223 -13.28 -1.60 26.95
N GLN A 224 -14.07 -0.76 26.28
CA GLN A 224 -15.10 -1.22 25.32
C GLN A 224 -14.53 -1.53 23.94
N PHE A 225 -13.50 -0.81 23.52
CA PHE A 225 -12.93 -0.92 22.16
C PHE A 225 -11.47 -1.36 22.19
N SER A 226 -10.54 -0.45 22.44
CA SER A 226 -9.10 -0.76 22.48
C SER A 226 -8.28 0.44 22.96
N VAL A 227 -7.00 0.15 23.33
CA VAL A 227 -5.98 1.19 23.59
C VAL A 227 -5.72 2.08 22.36
N VAL A 228 -5.94 1.57 21.15
CA VAL A 228 -5.76 2.36 19.92
C VAL A 228 -6.80 3.47 19.82
N LEU A 229 -8.07 3.18 20.12
CA LEU A 229 -9.12 4.21 20.09
C LEU A 229 -8.93 5.23 21.24
N GLU A 230 -8.49 4.80 22.41
CA GLU A 230 -8.09 5.71 23.49
C GLU A 230 -6.99 6.67 23.05
N LYS A 231 -5.92 6.16 22.41
CA LYS A 231 -4.86 7.00 21.85
C LYS A 231 -5.40 7.98 20.80
N THR A 232 -6.29 7.53 19.91
CA THR A 232 -6.96 8.41 18.93
C THR A 232 -7.71 9.54 19.62
N LEU A 233 -8.44 9.25 20.70
CA LEU A 233 -9.13 10.26 21.49
C LEU A 233 -8.14 11.27 22.11
N LEU A 234 -7.06 10.78 22.74
CA LEU A 234 -6.05 11.65 23.37
C LEU A 234 -5.37 12.55 22.32
N GLU A 235 -5.05 12.01 21.15
CA GLU A 235 -4.50 12.78 20.04
C GLU A 235 -5.46 13.89 19.57
N LEU A 236 -6.76 13.63 19.48
CA LEU A 236 -7.78 14.63 19.17
C LEU A 236 -7.90 15.71 20.26
N ARG A 237 -7.55 15.41 21.49
CA ARG A 237 -7.46 16.36 22.62
C ARG A 237 -6.12 17.11 22.65
N GLY A 238 -5.23 16.90 21.69
CA GLY A 238 -3.92 17.56 21.59
C GLY A 238 -2.79 16.86 22.38
N VAL A 239 -3.04 15.68 22.97
CA VAL A 239 -2.01 14.89 23.66
C VAL A 239 -1.34 13.94 22.68
N SER A 240 -0.07 14.20 22.33
CA SER A 240 0.68 13.37 21.40
C SER A 240 0.93 11.96 21.95
N CYS A 241 0.43 10.94 21.25
CA CYS A 241 0.59 9.53 21.58
C CYS A 241 1.37 8.76 20.51
N MET A 242 1.65 9.38 19.38
CA MET A 242 2.33 8.80 18.22
C MET A 242 3.49 9.72 17.81
N ALA A 243 4.73 9.24 18.02
CA ALA A 243 5.92 9.94 17.53
C ALA A 243 6.01 9.90 15.99
N LEU A 244 6.84 10.77 15.41
CA LEU A 244 7.27 10.61 14.03
C LEU A 244 8.24 9.42 13.97
N ASP A 245 7.99 8.51 13.02
CA ASP A 245 8.90 7.40 12.73
C ASP A 245 9.94 7.88 11.71
N ASP A 246 11.16 8.16 12.20
CA ASP A 246 12.27 8.58 11.33
C ASP A 246 12.82 7.42 10.50
N GLU A 247 12.73 6.18 11.04
CA GLU A 247 13.08 4.94 10.35
C GLU A 247 11.94 3.92 10.42
N PRO A 248 11.44 3.44 9.28
CA PRO A 248 10.40 2.41 9.28
C PRO A 248 10.90 1.14 9.97
N ALA A 249 10.16 0.63 10.92
CA ALA A 249 10.44 -0.66 11.53
C ALA A 249 10.52 -1.76 10.46
N GLY A 250 11.44 -2.71 10.65
CA GLY A 250 11.55 -3.88 9.77
C GLY A 250 10.20 -4.62 9.66
N ARG A 251 9.91 -5.11 8.47
CA ARG A 251 8.66 -5.84 8.22
C ARG A 251 8.64 -7.10 9.07
N GLN A 252 7.54 -7.34 9.76
CA GLN A 252 7.28 -8.55 10.54
C GLN A 252 6.88 -9.75 9.67
N GLN A 253 6.41 -9.48 8.45
CA GLN A 253 6.01 -10.47 7.46
C GLN A 253 6.25 -9.93 6.06
N ILE A 254 6.59 -10.81 5.11
CA ILE A 254 6.79 -10.46 3.70
C ILE A 254 5.82 -11.24 2.84
N LEU A 255 4.78 -10.57 2.35
CA LEU A 255 3.78 -11.17 1.47
C LEU A 255 4.06 -10.80 0.01
N VAL A 256 4.05 -11.82 -0.87
CA VAL A 256 3.97 -11.66 -2.32
C VAL A 256 2.78 -12.47 -2.83
N SER A 257 1.80 -11.80 -3.39
CA SER A 257 0.60 -12.44 -3.94
C SER A 257 0.14 -11.75 -5.21
N ARG A 258 -0.55 -12.50 -6.07
CA ARG A 258 -1.15 -11.98 -7.31
C ARG A 258 -2.51 -12.62 -7.55
N SER A 259 -3.45 -11.81 -8.00
CA SER A 259 -4.61 -12.33 -8.72
C SER A 259 -4.18 -12.63 -10.17
N PHE A 260 -4.63 -13.73 -10.71
CA PHE A 260 -4.28 -14.16 -12.05
C PHE A 260 -5.11 -13.44 -13.12
N GLY A 261 -4.51 -13.14 -14.27
CA GLY A 261 -5.22 -12.53 -15.40
C GLY A 261 -6.22 -13.50 -16.04
N LYS A 262 -5.86 -14.79 -16.05
CA LYS A 262 -6.73 -15.92 -16.41
C LYS A 262 -6.70 -16.94 -15.28
N ALA A 263 -7.79 -17.68 -15.09
CA ALA A 263 -7.82 -18.74 -14.10
C ALA A 263 -6.78 -19.83 -14.43
N VAL A 264 -6.09 -20.32 -13.41
CA VAL A 264 -5.13 -21.41 -13.52
C VAL A 264 -5.80 -22.69 -13.03
N THR A 265 -5.76 -23.74 -13.86
CA THR A 265 -6.43 -25.02 -13.61
C THR A 265 -5.48 -26.19 -13.47
N SER A 266 -4.18 -25.98 -13.71
CA SER A 266 -3.14 -27.01 -13.58
C SER A 266 -2.31 -26.82 -12.32
N VAL A 267 -1.82 -27.92 -11.75
CA VAL A 267 -0.89 -27.88 -10.61
C VAL A 267 0.40 -27.16 -10.98
N ASP A 268 0.95 -27.45 -12.17
CA ASP A 268 2.20 -26.85 -12.64
C ASP A 268 2.12 -25.34 -12.77
N GLY A 269 1.00 -24.82 -13.27
CA GLY A 269 0.79 -23.36 -13.36
C GLY A 269 0.73 -22.68 -11.99
N ILE A 270 0.18 -23.35 -10.95
CA ILE A 270 0.18 -22.82 -9.58
C ILE A 270 1.57 -22.93 -8.95
N VAL A 271 2.28 -24.05 -9.19
CA VAL A 271 3.67 -24.26 -8.72
C VAL A 271 4.58 -23.19 -9.32
N GLU A 272 4.46 -22.91 -10.62
CA GLU A 272 5.21 -21.85 -11.29
C GLU A 272 4.97 -20.48 -10.63
N ALA A 273 3.69 -20.11 -10.46
CA ALA A 273 3.32 -18.82 -9.84
C ALA A 273 3.84 -18.71 -8.40
N VAL A 274 3.65 -19.74 -7.59
CA VAL A 274 4.08 -19.78 -6.19
C VAL A 274 5.60 -19.77 -6.07
N SER A 275 6.32 -20.46 -6.94
CA SER A 275 7.79 -20.45 -7.01
C SER A 275 8.34 -19.06 -7.31
N GLU A 276 7.73 -18.34 -8.25
CA GLU A 276 8.06 -16.96 -8.55
C GLU A 276 7.79 -16.04 -7.33
N PHE A 277 6.65 -16.21 -6.65
CA PHE A 277 6.31 -15.40 -5.49
C PHE A 277 7.24 -15.67 -4.30
N ALA A 278 7.62 -16.92 -4.09
CA ALA A 278 8.57 -17.30 -3.05
C ALA A 278 9.97 -16.73 -3.33
N ALA A 279 10.45 -16.78 -4.56
CA ALA A 279 11.74 -16.22 -4.96
C ALA A 279 11.77 -14.70 -4.74
N ARG A 280 10.68 -14.01 -5.09
CA ARG A 280 10.55 -12.57 -4.85
C ARG A 280 10.44 -12.20 -3.37
N ALA A 281 9.77 -13.02 -2.58
CA ALA A 281 9.70 -12.83 -1.14
C ALA A 281 11.09 -13.02 -0.52
N ALA A 282 11.86 -14.03 -0.98
CA ALA A 282 13.23 -14.29 -0.55
C ALA A 282 14.19 -13.13 -0.88
N GLU A 283 14.08 -12.53 -2.07
CA GLU A 283 14.84 -11.32 -2.43
C GLU A 283 14.58 -10.18 -1.45
N LYS A 284 13.30 -9.88 -1.18
CA LYS A 284 12.91 -8.82 -0.22
C LYS A 284 13.37 -9.12 1.20
N LEU A 285 13.34 -10.39 1.59
CA LEU A 285 13.81 -10.87 2.89
C LEU A 285 15.30 -10.55 3.07
N ARG A 286 16.13 -10.89 2.07
CA ARG A 286 17.56 -10.60 2.08
C ARG A 286 17.86 -9.09 2.01
N GLN A 287 17.07 -8.31 1.26
CA GLN A 287 17.20 -6.84 1.25
C GLN A 287 16.95 -6.21 2.63
N GLN A 288 16.12 -6.83 3.46
CA GLN A 288 15.87 -6.42 4.85
C GLN A 288 16.95 -6.95 5.82
N GLY A 289 17.84 -7.87 5.39
CA GLY A 289 18.79 -8.53 6.27
C GLY A 289 18.15 -9.56 7.22
N SER A 290 17.04 -10.18 6.79
CA SER A 290 16.28 -11.10 7.65
C SER A 290 16.27 -12.53 7.12
N MET A 291 15.95 -13.49 7.99
CA MET A 291 15.65 -14.89 7.71
C MET A 291 14.20 -15.19 8.09
N ALA A 292 13.57 -16.16 7.44
CA ALA A 292 12.21 -16.59 7.73
C ALA A 292 12.21 -17.96 8.44
N GLY A 293 11.44 -18.09 9.52
CA GLY A 293 11.19 -19.33 10.25
C GLY A 293 10.00 -20.14 9.70
N ALA A 294 9.12 -19.52 8.92
CA ALA A 294 7.96 -20.19 8.34
C ALA A 294 7.56 -19.61 6.99
N VAL A 295 6.96 -20.47 6.15
CA VAL A 295 6.40 -20.14 4.84
C VAL A 295 4.92 -20.45 4.84
N ASN A 296 4.07 -19.43 4.63
CA ASN A 296 2.65 -19.62 4.38
C ASN A 296 2.39 -19.58 2.88
N VAL A 297 1.62 -20.53 2.38
CA VAL A 297 1.20 -20.62 0.98
C VAL A 297 -0.31 -20.70 0.90
N PHE A 298 -0.89 -19.90 0.04
CA PHE A 298 -2.33 -19.95 -0.22
C PHE A 298 -2.65 -19.78 -1.70
N PHE A 299 -3.74 -20.40 -2.13
CA PHE A 299 -4.33 -20.17 -3.45
C PHE A 299 -5.85 -20.39 -3.39
N THR A 300 -6.59 -19.54 -4.11
CA THR A 300 -8.05 -19.47 -3.98
C THR A 300 -8.71 -19.27 -5.33
N THR A 301 -9.95 -19.73 -5.44
CA THR A 301 -10.88 -19.39 -6.54
C THR A 301 -11.39 -17.96 -6.38
N SER A 302 -12.13 -17.43 -7.36
CA SER A 302 -12.68 -16.09 -7.30
C SER A 302 -14.08 -16.10 -6.65
N PRO A 303 -14.29 -15.37 -5.54
CA PRO A 303 -15.61 -15.27 -4.92
C PRO A 303 -16.64 -14.51 -5.79
N PHE A 304 -16.17 -13.81 -6.84
CA PHE A 304 -17.05 -13.09 -7.78
C PHE A 304 -17.60 -13.96 -8.90
N ARG A 305 -17.09 -15.17 -9.08
CA ARG A 305 -17.57 -16.18 -10.02
C ARG A 305 -18.49 -17.15 -9.29
N LYS A 306 -19.75 -16.77 -9.13
CA LYS A 306 -20.73 -17.52 -8.32
C LYS A 306 -21.03 -18.91 -8.88
N ASP A 307 -20.91 -19.08 -10.19
CA ASP A 307 -21.19 -20.35 -10.89
C ASP A 307 -19.98 -21.31 -10.85
N ASP A 308 -18.79 -20.81 -10.49
CA ASP A 308 -17.60 -21.64 -10.32
C ASP A 308 -17.61 -22.34 -8.95
N ARG A 309 -17.19 -23.59 -8.92
CA ARG A 309 -16.93 -24.29 -7.65
C ARG A 309 -15.87 -23.54 -6.85
N GLN A 310 -16.13 -23.32 -5.57
CA GLN A 310 -15.24 -22.56 -4.69
C GLN A 310 -14.28 -23.49 -3.93
N HIS A 311 -13.00 -23.10 -3.89
CA HIS A 311 -11.96 -23.77 -3.12
C HIS A 311 -10.94 -22.75 -2.59
N GLU A 312 -10.56 -22.91 -1.35
CA GLU A 312 -9.49 -22.16 -0.71
C GLU A 312 -8.50 -23.14 -0.08
N ALA A 313 -7.23 -22.99 -0.42
CA ALA A 313 -6.11 -23.71 0.17
C ALA A 313 -5.22 -22.71 0.89
N ASN A 314 -4.86 -23.02 2.14
CA ASN A 314 -3.98 -22.20 2.96
C ASN A 314 -3.22 -23.09 3.94
N VAL A 315 -1.90 -22.99 3.98
CA VAL A 315 -1.06 -23.75 4.90
C VAL A 315 0.16 -22.92 5.30
N THR A 316 0.53 -23.03 6.57
CA THR A 316 1.82 -22.51 7.08
C THR A 316 2.74 -23.70 7.35
N ILE A 317 3.94 -23.66 6.80
CA ILE A 317 4.98 -24.67 6.92
C ILE A 317 6.08 -24.07 7.78
N PRO A 318 6.32 -24.58 8.99
CA PRO A 318 7.50 -24.23 9.75
C PRO A 318 8.74 -24.77 9.03
N LEU A 319 9.79 -23.99 9.01
CA LEU A 319 11.08 -24.41 8.47
C LEU A 319 11.92 -25.03 9.59
N VAL A 320 12.65 -26.06 9.30
CA VAL A 320 13.53 -26.75 10.28
C VAL A 320 14.52 -25.74 10.90
N ARG A 321 15.02 -24.82 10.08
CA ARG A 321 15.88 -23.70 10.51
C ARG A 321 15.48 -22.45 9.75
N PRO A 322 15.54 -21.25 10.36
CA PRO A 322 15.33 -19.99 9.67
C PRO A 322 16.30 -19.84 8.50
N THR A 323 15.80 -19.41 7.35
CA THR A 323 16.60 -19.30 6.13
C THR A 323 16.17 -18.13 5.24
N ALA A 324 17.14 -17.63 4.46
CA ALA A 324 16.91 -16.68 3.35
C ALA A 324 17.29 -17.28 1.98
N ASP A 325 17.58 -18.59 1.93
CA ASP A 325 17.91 -19.32 0.68
C ASP A 325 16.65 -19.50 -0.17
N THR A 326 16.66 -18.89 -1.35
CA THR A 326 15.54 -18.94 -2.30
C THR A 326 15.12 -20.38 -2.64
N ARG A 327 16.08 -21.32 -2.76
CA ARG A 327 15.78 -22.70 -3.14
C ARG A 327 14.96 -23.43 -2.09
N HIS A 328 15.29 -23.25 -0.82
CA HIS A 328 14.55 -23.85 0.31
C HIS A 328 13.15 -23.26 0.43
N LEU A 329 13.03 -21.92 0.34
CA LEU A 329 11.73 -21.24 0.42
C LEU A 329 10.82 -21.63 -0.76
N VAL A 330 11.39 -21.73 -1.97
CA VAL A 330 10.67 -22.19 -3.17
C VAL A 330 10.30 -23.67 -3.06
N GLY A 331 11.21 -24.52 -2.60
CA GLY A 331 10.96 -25.97 -2.41
C GLY A 331 9.81 -26.22 -1.42
N ALA A 332 9.82 -25.54 -0.26
CA ALA A 332 8.75 -25.60 0.73
C ALA A 332 7.41 -25.16 0.14
N ALA A 333 7.42 -24.04 -0.59
CA ALA A 333 6.22 -23.48 -1.20
C ALA A 333 5.64 -24.38 -2.30
N ALA A 334 6.48 -24.93 -3.19
CA ALA A 334 6.05 -25.86 -4.23
C ALA A 334 5.50 -27.17 -3.65
N GLY A 335 6.16 -27.73 -2.62
CA GLY A 335 5.70 -28.92 -1.91
C GLY A 335 4.31 -28.72 -1.25
N ALA A 336 4.01 -27.50 -0.77
CA ALA A 336 2.68 -27.17 -0.27
C ALA A 336 1.61 -27.21 -1.36
N VAL A 337 1.93 -26.68 -2.55
CA VAL A 337 1.00 -26.70 -3.69
C VAL A 337 0.66 -28.13 -4.07
N HIS A 338 1.66 -29.00 -4.22
CA HIS A 338 1.42 -30.42 -4.57
C HIS A 338 0.52 -31.15 -3.56
N ARG A 339 0.62 -30.83 -2.27
CA ARG A 339 -0.23 -31.43 -1.22
C ARG A 339 -1.64 -30.91 -1.18
N LEU A 340 -1.84 -29.63 -1.52
CA LEU A 340 -3.12 -28.95 -1.34
C LEU A 340 -3.92 -28.77 -2.62
N TYR A 341 -3.28 -28.93 -3.77
CA TYR A 341 -3.95 -28.76 -5.05
C TYR A 341 -5.09 -29.77 -5.23
N ARG A 342 -6.19 -29.29 -5.76
CA ARG A 342 -7.33 -30.10 -6.17
C ARG A 342 -7.69 -29.80 -7.62
N PRO A 343 -7.83 -30.81 -8.48
CA PRO A 343 -8.22 -30.61 -9.87
C PRO A 343 -9.71 -30.18 -9.97
N GLY A 344 -10.05 -29.55 -11.10
CA GLY A 344 -11.44 -29.16 -11.39
C GLY A 344 -11.87 -27.82 -10.75
N PHE A 345 -10.93 -27.01 -10.26
CA PHE A 345 -11.16 -25.67 -9.75
C PHE A 345 -10.47 -24.60 -10.60
N ASN A 346 -11.12 -23.43 -10.72
CA ASN A 346 -10.60 -22.26 -11.44
C ASN A 346 -9.89 -21.32 -10.46
N TYR A 347 -8.61 -21.59 -10.17
CA TYR A 347 -7.85 -20.75 -9.24
C TYR A 347 -7.58 -19.38 -9.82
N ALA A 348 -7.89 -18.35 -9.04
CA ALA A 348 -7.85 -16.95 -9.46
C ALA A 348 -6.79 -16.12 -8.74
N LYS A 349 -6.23 -16.62 -7.64
CA LYS A 349 -5.22 -15.93 -6.84
C LYS A 349 -4.32 -16.94 -6.14
N ALA A 350 -3.02 -16.61 -6.04
CA ALA A 350 -2.09 -17.30 -5.16
C ALA A 350 -1.17 -16.30 -4.44
N GLY A 351 -0.53 -16.76 -3.36
CA GLY A 351 0.44 -15.98 -2.63
C GLY A 351 1.34 -16.81 -1.74
N VAL A 352 2.48 -16.22 -1.43
CA VAL A 352 3.46 -16.71 -0.47
C VAL A 352 3.72 -15.62 0.56
N MET A 353 3.68 -15.96 1.83
CA MET A 353 4.02 -15.08 2.93
C MET A 353 5.13 -15.71 3.78
N LEU A 354 6.22 -14.97 3.93
CA LEU A 354 7.31 -15.32 4.84
C LEU A 354 6.97 -14.77 6.21
N MET A 355 7.08 -15.60 7.22
CA MET A 355 6.67 -15.35 8.61
C MET A 355 7.81 -15.71 9.56
N ASP A 356 7.65 -15.34 10.83
CA ASP A 356 8.66 -15.56 11.86
C ASP A 356 10.02 -15.04 11.41
N LEU A 357 10.03 -13.72 11.09
CA LEU A 357 11.22 -13.05 10.56
C LEU A 357 12.19 -12.73 11.70
N GLN A 358 13.43 -13.15 11.50
CA GLN A 358 14.54 -12.95 12.43
C GLN A 358 15.67 -12.20 11.73
N ASP A 359 16.46 -11.45 12.50
CA ASP A 359 17.65 -10.80 11.97
C ASP A 359 18.68 -11.85 11.54
N ALA A 360 19.21 -11.72 10.32
CA ALA A 360 20.25 -12.62 9.79
C ALA A 360 21.57 -12.57 10.60
N GLY A 361 21.81 -11.48 11.34
CA GLY A 361 22.95 -11.30 12.24
C GLY A 361 22.76 -11.94 13.62
N ALA A 362 21.52 -12.26 14.02
CA ALA A 362 21.24 -12.91 15.29
C ALA A 362 21.59 -14.41 15.21
N GLN A 363 22.84 -14.75 15.48
CA GLN A 363 23.27 -16.15 15.65
C GLN A 363 22.81 -16.63 17.02
N GLN A 364 21.61 -17.20 17.11
CA GLN A 364 21.24 -18.03 18.23
C GLN A 364 21.84 -19.42 17.96
N ALA A 365 22.89 -19.78 18.69
CA ALA A 365 23.42 -21.15 18.67
C ALA A 365 22.34 -22.08 19.28
N GLU A 366 21.65 -22.83 18.44
CA GLU A 366 20.85 -23.96 18.91
C GLU A 366 21.80 -25.02 19.44
N LEU A 367 21.62 -25.41 20.70
CA LEU A 367 22.25 -26.59 21.25
C LEU A 367 21.63 -27.81 20.53
N ASP A 368 22.35 -28.38 19.60
CA ASP A 368 22.00 -29.66 18.96
C ASP A 368 22.19 -30.78 19.99
N LEU A 369 21.17 -30.97 20.85
CA LEU A 369 21.19 -31.97 21.93
C LEU A 369 21.07 -33.39 21.45
N PHE A 370 20.73 -33.64 20.18
CA PHE A 370 20.44 -34.96 19.63
C PHE A 370 21.29 -35.35 18.45
N GLY A 371 22.17 -34.45 17.94
CA GLY A 371 23.19 -34.81 16.93
C GLY A 371 22.64 -35.31 15.58
N ASP A 372 21.35 -35.14 15.30
CA ASP A 372 20.66 -35.79 14.16
C ASP A 372 20.81 -35.05 12.82
N VAL A 373 21.52 -33.92 12.77
CA VAL A 373 21.76 -33.22 11.51
C VAL A 373 23.21 -33.34 11.13
N GLU A 374 23.51 -34.32 10.26
CA GLU A 374 24.82 -34.40 9.64
C GLU A 374 25.23 -33.05 9.00
N PRO A 375 26.51 -32.63 9.15
CA PRO A 375 27.03 -31.41 8.50
C PRO A 375 26.88 -31.42 6.97
N SER A 376 26.63 -32.57 6.37
CA SER A 376 26.36 -32.79 4.95
C SER A 376 24.88 -32.63 4.55
N SER A 377 23.96 -32.40 5.50
CA SER A 377 22.56 -32.16 5.19
C SER A 377 22.38 -31.02 4.20
N PRO A 378 21.53 -31.18 3.17
CA PRO A 378 21.18 -30.09 2.26
C PRO A 378 20.66 -28.84 2.96
N ASP A 379 20.28 -28.94 4.22
CA ASP A 379 19.68 -27.84 5.02
C ASP A 379 20.66 -27.14 5.98
N ALA A 380 21.94 -27.61 6.05
CA ALA A 380 22.94 -26.97 6.90
C ALA A 380 23.33 -25.56 6.41
N PRO A 381 23.42 -24.54 7.30
CA PRO A 381 23.92 -23.23 6.93
C PRO A 381 25.35 -23.34 6.37
N SER A 382 25.56 -22.86 5.14
CA SER A 382 26.87 -22.85 4.52
C SER A 382 27.22 -21.44 4.04
N PRO A 383 28.41 -20.90 4.37
CA PRO A 383 28.87 -19.61 3.87
C PRO A 383 28.82 -19.51 2.34
N GLY A 384 28.99 -20.63 1.62
CA GLY A 384 28.88 -20.71 0.17
C GLY A 384 27.46 -20.40 -0.34
N ARG A 385 26.43 -20.74 0.42
CA ARG A 385 25.03 -20.47 0.04
C ARG A 385 24.67 -19.00 0.11
N ALA A 386 25.09 -18.33 1.17
CA ALA A 386 24.89 -16.87 1.29
C ALA A 386 25.58 -16.13 0.14
N LYS A 387 26.82 -16.52 -0.24
CA LYS A 387 27.53 -15.99 -1.39
C LYS A 387 26.80 -16.25 -2.71
N LEU A 388 26.23 -17.45 -2.89
CA LEU A 388 25.43 -17.80 -4.07
C LEU A 388 24.18 -16.92 -4.18
N MET A 389 23.43 -16.71 -3.10
CA MET A 389 22.26 -15.84 -3.10
C MET A 389 22.63 -14.39 -3.39
N ALA A 390 23.72 -13.88 -2.80
CA ALA A 390 24.22 -12.54 -3.07
C ALA A 390 24.67 -12.36 -4.53
N ALA A 391 25.31 -13.37 -5.12
CA ALA A 391 25.69 -13.36 -6.53
C ALA A 391 24.46 -13.35 -7.44
N MET A 392 23.45 -14.18 -7.16
CA MET A 392 22.18 -14.21 -7.88
C MET A 392 21.47 -12.85 -7.83
N ASP A 393 21.36 -12.25 -6.65
CA ASP A 393 20.73 -10.93 -6.47
C ASP A 393 21.52 -9.82 -7.21
N THR A 394 22.86 -9.91 -7.22
CA THR A 394 23.72 -8.96 -7.93
C THR A 394 23.56 -9.06 -9.44
N LEU A 395 23.50 -10.29 -9.98
CA LEU A 395 23.29 -10.53 -11.41
C LEU A 395 21.90 -10.04 -11.83
N ASN A 396 20.86 -10.36 -11.07
CA ASN A 396 19.49 -9.90 -11.34
C ASN A 396 19.33 -8.37 -11.25
N ARG A 397 20.09 -7.71 -10.37
CA ARG A 397 20.13 -6.25 -10.30
C ARG A 397 20.85 -5.63 -11.48
N ARG A 398 21.96 -6.22 -11.92
CA ARG A 398 22.82 -5.69 -13.00
C ARG A 398 22.26 -5.93 -14.39
N PHE A 399 21.74 -7.14 -14.66
CA PHE A 399 21.30 -7.57 -16.00
C PHE A 399 19.79 -7.56 -16.16
N GLY A 400 19.07 -7.12 -15.16
CA GLY A 400 17.63 -7.13 -15.16
C GLY A 400 17.05 -8.29 -14.38
N ARG A 401 15.85 -8.06 -13.90
CA ARG A 401 15.10 -9.02 -13.09
C ARG A 401 14.93 -10.35 -13.82
N ASP A 402 15.08 -11.43 -13.08
CA ASP A 402 14.87 -12.80 -13.57
C ASP A 402 15.93 -13.30 -14.59
N SER A 403 17.11 -12.64 -14.67
CA SER A 403 18.25 -13.12 -15.48
C SER A 403 18.79 -14.44 -14.95
N VAL A 404 18.80 -14.64 -13.63
CA VAL A 404 19.14 -15.90 -12.95
C VAL A 404 17.94 -16.33 -12.11
N ARG A 405 17.51 -17.58 -12.28
CA ARG A 405 16.30 -18.14 -11.65
C ARG A 405 16.54 -19.51 -11.04
N VAL A 406 15.67 -19.92 -10.13
CA VAL A 406 15.55 -21.31 -9.70
C VAL A 406 14.77 -22.10 -10.76
N ALA A 407 15.13 -23.34 -11.03
CA ALA A 407 14.55 -24.15 -12.13
C ALA A 407 13.02 -24.33 -12.05
N SER A 408 12.44 -24.34 -10.84
CA SER A 408 10.99 -24.40 -10.64
C SER A 408 10.24 -23.10 -11.04
N GLN A 409 10.96 -22.00 -11.25
CA GLN A 409 10.46 -20.83 -11.94
C GLN A 409 10.61 -21.05 -13.44
N THR A 410 9.68 -21.71 -14.10
CA THR A 410 9.81 -22.19 -15.49
C THR A 410 10.40 -21.15 -16.42
N ALA A 411 11.36 -21.57 -17.24
CA ALA A 411 11.93 -20.72 -18.27
C ALA A 411 10.83 -20.24 -19.21
N VAL A 412 10.81 -18.95 -19.50
CA VAL A 412 10.08 -18.43 -20.66
C VAL A 412 10.60 -19.20 -21.85
N SER A 413 9.78 -20.08 -22.43
CA SER A 413 10.04 -20.59 -23.77
C SER A 413 10.27 -19.37 -24.67
N ASN A 414 11.30 -19.41 -25.50
CA ASN A 414 11.64 -18.36 -26.47
C ASN A 414 10.48 -18.16 -27.44
N GLY A 415 9.51 -17.34 -27.09
CA GLY A 415 8.31 -17.05 -27.86
C GLY A 415 7.18 -16.70 -26.92
N ALA A 416 6.92 -15.49 -26.78
CA ALA A 416 5.75 -14.72 -26.33
C ALA A 416 4.44 -15.41 -25.88
N GLU A 417 4.47 -16.58 -25.26
CA GLU A 417 3.33 -17.07 -24.50
C GLU A 417 3.31 -16.39 -23.14
N THR A 418 2.43 -15.42 -23.00
CA THR A 418 2.11 -14.77 -21.73
C THR A 418 1.73 -15.84 -20.73
N ARG A 419 2.49 -15.95 -19.62
CA ARG A 419 2.19 -16.86 -18.50
C ARG A 419 0.72 -16.75 -18.14
N SER A 420 0.02 -17.87 -17.98
CA SER A 420 -1.43 -17.90 -17.69
C SER A 420 -1.82 -17.06 -16.47
N TRP A 421 -0.89 -16.95 -15.50
CA TRP A 421 -1.06 -16.17 -14.27
C TRP A 421 -0.55 -14.73 -14.36
N SER A 422 -0.07 -14.27 -15.54
CA SER A 422 0.41 -12.88 -15.69
C SER A 422 -0.71 -11.88 -15.44
N VAL A 423 -0.32 -10.69 -14.93
CA VAL A 423 -1.26 -9.62 -14.65
C VAL A 423 -1.74 -8.99 -15.96
N LYS A 424 -3.06 -8.86 -16.09
CA LYS A 424 -3.70 -8.17 -17.20
C LYS A 424 -3.72 -6.67 -16.95
N GLN A 425 -3.19 -5.86 -17.88
CA GLN A 425 -3.18 -4.40 -17.83
C GLN A 425 -3.37 -3.86 -19.25
N GLU A 426 -4.61 -3.93 -19.76
CA GLU A 426 -4.91 -3.58 -21.16
C GLU A 426 -4.97 -2.08 -21.42
N ARG A 427 -5.07 -1.27 -20.36
CA ARG A 427 -5.28 0.18 -20.42
C ARG A 427 -4.13 0.95 -19.76
N ARG A 428 -2.94 0.33 -19.65
CA ARG A 428 -1.79 0.95 -19.02
C ARG A 428 -1.23 2.05 -19.91
N THR A 429 -0.99 3.21 -19.29
CA THR A 429 -0.29 4.33 -19.92
C THR A 429 1.21 4.05 -20.05
N PRO A 430 1.94 4.77 -20.93
CA PRO A 430 3.39 4.68 -20.99
C PRO A 430 4.06 4.99 -19.63
N ARG A 431 5.27 4.46 -19.44
CA ARG A 431 6.10 4.70 -18.25
C ARG A 431 6.90 5.98 -18.38
N TYR A 432 6.23 7.07 -18.52
CA TYR A 432 6.73 8.39 -18.92
C TYR A 432 8.03 8.85 -18.24
N THR A 433 8.28 8.47 -16.98
CA THR A 433 9.43 8.94 -16.19
C THR A 433 10.45 7.86 -15.89
N THR A 434 10.11 6.59 -16.13
CA THR A 434 10.94 5.43 -15.73
C THR A 434 11.47 4.62 -16.92
N ARG A 435 11.08 4.98 -18.15
CA ARG A 435 11.61 4.40 -19.39
C ARG A 435 11.83 5.47 -20.45
N TRP A 436 13.06 5.56 -20.97
CA TRP A 436 13.44 6.53 -21.99
C TRP A 436 12.63 6.41 -23.26
N GLU A 437 12.35 5.20 -23.70
CA GLU A 437 11.62 4.91 -24.94
C GLU A 437 10.14 5.32 -24.85
N GLU A 438 9.61 5.41 -23.64
CA GLU A 438 8.21 5.75 -23.37
C GLU A 438 8.02 7.21 -22.93
N MET A 439 9.09 8.02 -22.93
CA MET A 439 9.01 9.46 -22.61
C MET A 439 8.15 10.22 -23.63
N PRO A 440 7.39 11.26 -23.18
CA PRO A 440 6.64 12.10 -24.10
C PRO A 440 7.57 12.79 -25.12
N LYS A 441 7.26 12.64 -26.39
CA LYS A 441 7.99 13.33 -27.47
C LYS A 441 7.27 14.62 -27.81
N VAL A 442 7.98 15.73 -27.70
CA VAL A 442 7.49 17.03 -28.17
C VAL A 442 7.69 17.07 -29.69
N ARG A 443 6.64 17.39 -30.42
CA ARG A 443 6.74 17.74 -31.85
C ARG A 443 6.86 19.26 -31.92
N CYS A 444 8.02 19.73 -32.37
CA CYS A 444 8.23 21.13 -32.73
C CYS A 444 7.52 21.45 -34.04
#